data_bedab235e6720372f938b224393bc611
#
_entry.id   bedab235e6720372f938b224393bc611
#
_cell.length_a   1.000
_cell.length_b   1.000
_cell.length_c   1.000
_cell.angle_alpha   90.00
_cell.angle_beta   90.00
_cell.angle_gamma   90.00
#
_symmetry.space_group_name_H-M   'P 1'
#
loop_
_entity.id
_entity.type
_entity.pdbx_description
1 polymer ?
#
loop_
_entity_poly.entity_id
_entity_poly.type
_entity_poly.pdbx_seq_one_letter_code
_entity_poly.pdbx_strand_id
1 'polypeptide(L)'
;MLDVCICTHNPNRQLFEIILQALANQTLSKDRYQVWVIDNASDRPIEIADLAILSAAGINFKLLLAPKLGLMYAREVAISATSGEWIIFVDDDNELTPNYLATALELAENNPKLGCFGGKLLLPKDTRHANWVKAMLPYLAIKDMGDTVLSNCVNYWGEWEPPGAGCVLKREVLEVFQRRIATLSPQFVLGRQGKSLLSAEDSMITRGAYELGLECAYQPRLELIHHLKPQRFTFRYLLRLLYGYGRSYVLLERILGNPVAAIEGRSMITFIMRKITFRIKDTQSIQQCLCMVAWDLGYLHESRQIQES
;
A
#
# COMPACT_ATOMS: atom_id res chain seq x y z
N MET A 1 -2.97 -2.07 23.04
CA MET A 1 -2.37 -0.81 22.58
C MET A 1 -2.14 -0.94 21.07
N LEU A 2 -2.42 0.11 20.32
CA LEU A 2 -2.33 0.15 18.87
C LEU A 2 -1.04 0.87 18.46
N ASP A 3 -0.21 0.26 17.61
CA ASP A 3 0.97 0.91 17.07
C ASP A 3 0.63 1.56 15.72
N VAL A 4 0.81 2.88 15.60
CA VAL A 4 0.58 3.65 14.37
C VAL A 4 1.94 4.01 13.76
N CYS A 5 2.26 3.43 12.61
CA CYS A 5 3.57 3.54 11.98
C CYS A 5 3.50 4.42 10.73
N ILE A 6 4.25 5.53 10.71
CA ILE A 6 4.43 6.39 9.54
C ILE A 6 5.81 6.12 8.96
N CYS A 7 5.85 5.44 7.80
CA CYS A 7 7.08 5.25 7.04
C CYS A 7 7.20 6.37 6.00
N THR A 8 8.25 7.18 6.09
CA THR A 8 8.40 8.35 5.21
C THR A 8 9.79 8.48 4.61
N HIS A 9 9.87 9.05 3.40
CA HIS A 9 11.11 9.41 2.71
C HIS A 9 10.91 10.73 1.97
N ASN A 10 11.64 11.76 2.36
CA ASN A 10 11.52 13.09 1.77
C ASN A 10 10.05 13.60 1.75
N PRO A 11 9.35 13.64 2.89
CA PRO A 11 7.96 14.06 2.94
C PRO A 11 7.80 15.51 2.49
N ASN A 12 6.64 15.81 1.91
CA ASN A 12 6.20 17.20 1.82
C ASN A 12 5.90 17.68 3.24
N ARG A 13 6.69 18.61 3.79
CA ARG A 13 6.61 19.03 5.20
C ARG A 13 5.25 19.60 5.57
N GLN A 14 4.62 20.38 4.69
CA GLN A 14 3.29 20.95 4.94
C GLN A 14 2.21 19.84 5.00
N LEU A 15 2.28 18.87 4.08
CA LEU A 15 1.36 17.74 4.09
C LEU A 15 1.61 16.83 5.31
N PHE A 16 2.88 16.58 5.63
CA PHE A 16 3.25 15.79 6.80
C PHE A 16 2.70 16.40 8.10
N GLU A 17 2.72 17.73 8.22
CA GLU A 17 2.10 18.45 9.34
C GLU A 17 0.59 18.20 9.43
N ILE A 18 -0.13 18.19 8.29
CA ILE A 18 -1.56 17.83 8.22
C ILE A 18 -1.79 16.40 8.73
N ILE A 19 -0.95 15.44 8.33
CA ILE A 19 -1.06 14.05 8.76
C ILE A 19 -0.82 13.92 10.27
N LEU A 20 0.19 14.61 10.81
CA LEU A 20 0.45 14.65 12.25
C LEU A 20 -0.72 15.30 13.02
N GLN A 21 -1.31 16.37 12.48
CA GLN A 21 -2.49 17.00 13.07
C GLN A 21 -3.71 16.08 13.05
N ALA A 22 -3.92 15.31 11.99
CA ALA A 22 -4.99 14.32 11.92
C ALA A 22 -4.82 13.22 12.99
N LEU A 23 -3.59 12.81 13.29
CA LEU A 23 -3.29 11.90 14.40
C LEU A 23 -3.52 12.57 15.77
N ALA A 24 -3.15 13.83 15.93
CA ALA A 24 -3.39 14.60 17.15
C ALA A 24 -4.89 14.72 17.47
N ASN A 25 -5.73 14.80 16.44
CA ASN A 25 -7.18 14.98 16.52
C ASN A 25 -7.96 13.66 16.63
N GLN A 26 -7.29 12.51 16.75
CA GLN A 26 -8.00 11.24 16.91
C GLN A 26 -8.82 11.19 18.21
N THR A 27 -10.03 10.63 18.12
CA THR A 27 -10.96 10.50 19.26
C THR A 27 -10.58 9.35 20.21
N LEU A 28 -9.75 8.41 19.77
CA LEU A 28 -9.21 7.36 20.64
C LEU A 28 -8.34 8.01 21.74
N SER A 29 -8.48 7.54 22.97
CA SER A 29 -7.67 8.00 24.12
C SER A 29 -6.18 7.82 23.83
N LYS A 30 -5.37 8.83 24.18
CA LYS A 30 -3.94 8.94 23.82
C LYS A 30 -3.07 7.84 24.46
N ASP A 31 -3.52 7.22 25.52
CA ASP A 31 -2.90 6.07 26.18
C ASP A 31 -3.18 4.72 25.47
N ARG A 32 -4.13 4.69 24.52
CA ARG A 32 -4.50 3.48 23.79
C ARG A 32 -3.69 3.27 22.50
N TYR A 33 -2.89 4.26 22.05
CA TYR A 33 -2.04 4.14 20.85
C TYR A 33 -0.69 4.84 21.03
N GLN A 34 0.28 4.41 20.23
CA GLN A 34 1.60 5.02 20.13
C GLN A 34 1.92 5.30 18.68
N VAL A 35 2.55 6.44 18.38
CA VAL A 35 2.97 6.81 17.04
C VAL A 35 4.46 6.52 16.85
N TRP A 36 4.79 5.85 15.76
CA TRP A 36 6.15 5.54 15.35
C TRP A 36 6.41 6.22 14.01
N VAL A 37 7.35 7.14 13.96
CA VAL A 37 7.78 7.79 12.72
C VAL A 37 9.09 7.14 12.30
N ILE A 38 9.10 6.56 11.10
CA ILE A 38 10.25 5.88 10.54
C ILE A 38 10.76 6.69 9.35
N ASP A 39 11.86 7.42 9.57
CA ASP A 39 12.54 8.16 8.51
C ASP A 39 13.38 7.20 7.68
N ASN A 40 12.99 6.96 6.43
CA ASN A 40 13.67 6.08 5.51
C ASN A 40 14.72 6.82 4.68
N ALA A 41 15.82 7.19 5.33
CA ALA A 41 16.96 7.84 4.69
C ALA A 41 16.58 9.13 3.90
N SER A 42 15.84 10.04 4.53
CA SER A 42 15.51 11.34 3.92
C SER A 42 16.76 12.19 3.76
N ASP A 43 16.87 12.96 2.67
CA ASP A 43 17.96 13.91 2.40
C ASP A 43 18.05 14.98 3.49
N ARG A 44 16.89 15.45 3.97
CA ARG A 44 16.73 16.23 5.19
C ARG A 44 16.02 15.34 6.22
N PRO A 45 16.74 14.78 7.20
CA PRO A 45 16.15 13.91 8.21
C PRO A 45 14.98 14.55 8.96
N ILE A 46 14.06 13.71 9.43
CA ILE A 46 13.03 14.13 10.37
C ILE A 46 13.69 14.36 11.72
N GLU A 47 13.35 15.46 12.37
CA GLU A 47 13.82 15.81 13.71
C GLU A 47 12.66 15.78 14.71
N ILE A 48 12.96 15.68 16.00
CA ILE A 48 11.95 15.71 17.07
C ILE A 48 11.12 17.00 17.01
N ALA A 49 11.72 18.11 16.60
CA ALA A 49 11.03 19.39 16.40
C ALA A 49 9.93 19.33 15.32
N ASP A 50 10.13 18.51 14.27
CA ASP A 50 9.11 18.29 13.23
C ASP A 50 7.87 17.54 13.78
N LEU A 51 7.99 16.91 14.96
CA LEU A 51 6.94 16.12 15.62
C LEU A 51 6.31 16.85 16.82
N ALA A 52 6.55 18.16 16.97
CA ALA A 52 6.07 18.96 18.09
C ALA A 52 4.54 18.91 18.27
N ILE A 53 3.78 18.74 17.19
CA ILE A 53 2.32 18.57 17.20
C ILE A 53 1.90 17.34 18.04
N LEU A 54 2.58 16.21 17.88
CA LEU A 54 2.29 15.00 18.65
C LEU A 54 2.60 15.21 20.14
N SER A 55 3.73 15.88 20.43
CA SER A 55 4.12 16.23 21.81
C SER A 55 3.10 17.15 22.46
N ALA A 56 2.69 18.23 21.77
CA ALA A 56 1.69 19.16 22.26
C ALA A 56 0.31 18.51 22.49
N ALA A 57 -0.03 17.49 21.71
CA ALA A 57 -1.26 16.71 21.88
C ALA A 57 -1.16 15.63 22.98
N GLY A 58 0.00 15.47 23.63
CA GLY A 58 0.21 14.46 24.67
C GLY A 58 0.27 13.02 24.12
N ILE A 59 0.62 12.85 22.84
CA ILE A 59 0.73 11.53 22.21
C ILE A 59 2.13 10.97 22.49
N ASN A 60 2.18 9.72 22.90
CA ASN A 60 3.44 9.00 22.99
C ASN A 60 3.94 8.66 21.58
N PHE A 61 5.16 9.09 21.22
CA PHE A 61 5.74 8.81 19.93
C PHE A 61 7.23 8.46 20.01
N LYS A 62 7.70 7.80 18.96
CA LYS A 62 9.13 7.52 18.73
C LYS A 62 9.51 7.86 17.29
N LEU A 63 10.74 8.35 17.13
CA LEU A 63 11.36 8.60 15.84
C LEU A 63 12.49 7.58 15.63
N LEU A 64 12.45 6.87 14.52
CA LEU A 64 13.44 5.86 14.15
C LEU A 64 14.01 6.18 12.77
N LEU A 65 15.26 5.78 12.54
CA LEU A 65 15.93 5.85 11.24
C LEU A 65 15.96 4.45 10.61
N ALA A 66 15.47 4.36 9.37
CA ALA A 66 15.66 3.19 8.51
C ALA A 66 16.72 3.57 7.43
N PRO A 67 18.00 3.21 7.59
CA PRO A 67 19.08 3.73 6.75
C PRO A 67 19.08 3.14 5.34
N LYS A 68 18.48 1.97 5.14
CA LYS A 68 18.36 1.34 3.83
C LYS A 68 17.12 1.84 3.11
N LEU A 69 17.31 2.54 1.99
CA LEU A 69 16.23 3.13 1.21
C LEU A 69 15.29 2.06 0.65
N GLY A 70 13.99 2.26 0.86
CA GLY A 70 12.88 1.42 0.34
C GLY A 70 11.81 1.19 1.38
N LEU A 71 10.54 1.28 0.97
CA LEU A 71 9.38 1.19 1.86
C LEU A 71 9.35 -0.14 2.64
N MET A 72 9.71 -1.25 1.98
CA MET A 72 9.79 -2.56 2.62
C MET A 72 10.75 -2.56 3.83
N TYR A 73 11.91 -1.91 3.71
CA TYR A 73 12.89 -1.81 4.81
C TYR A 73 12.42 -0.90 5.93
N ALA A 74 11.72 0.19 5.59
CA ALA A 74 11.11 1.05 6.61
C ALA A 74 10.04 0.31 7.40
N ARG A 75 9.21 -0.48 6.74
CA ARG A 75 8.19 -1.34 7.39
C ARG A 75 8.84 -2.42 8.25
N GLU A 76 9.94 -3.03 7.81
CA GLU A 76 10.70 -4.01 8.61
C GLU A 76 11.22 -3.39 9.92
N VAL A 77 11.77 -2.17 9.87
CA VAL A 77 12.19 -1.42 11.06
C VAL A 77 10.99 -1.14 11.96
N ALA A 78 9.86 -0.69 11.41
CA ALA A 78 8.65 -0.43 12.17
C ALA A 78 8.14 -1.69 12.88
N ILE A 79 8.04 -2.82 12.18
CA ILE A 79 7.56 -4.09 12.73
C ILE A 79 8.49 -4.58 13.83
N SER A 80 9.79 -4.47 13.65
CA SER A 80 10.80 -4.93 14.64
C SER A 80 10.83 -4.07 15.90
N ALA A 81 10.47 -2.78 15.79
CA ALA A 81 10.50 -1.84 16.91
C ALA A 81 9.20 -1.85 17.74
N THR A 82 8.09 -2.27 17.16
CA THR A 82 6.76 -2.26 17.75
C THR A 82 6.45 -3.57 18.46
N SER A 83 5.51 -3.55 19.41
CA SER A 83 5.07 -4.75 20.15
C SER A 83 3.56 -4.88 20.34
N GLY A 84 2.79 -3.92 19.81
CA GLY A 84 1.33 -3.96 19.87
C GLY A 84 0.77 -5.16 19.09
N GLU A 85 -0.37 -5.66 19.52
CA GLU A 85 -1.08 -6.75 18.84
C GLU A 85 -1.55 -6.32 17.43
N TRP A 86 -1.85 -5.03 17.30
CA TRP A 86 -2.30 -4.44 16.06
C TRP A 86 -1.42 -3.26 15.64
N ILE A 87 -1.10 -3.19 14.37
CA ILE A 87 -0.31 -2.13 13.77
C ILE A 87 -1.11 -1.50 12.63
N ILE A 88 -1.04 -0.18 12.52
CA ILE A 88 -1.56 0.57 11.37
C ILE A 88 -0.41 1.21 10.63
N PHE A 89 -0.29 0.96 9.33
CA PHE A 89 0.58 1.74 8.46
C PHE A 89 -0.17 2.94 7.89
N VAL A 90 0.38 4.12 8.14
CA VAL A 90 -0.12 5.40 7.63
C VAL A 90 0.97 6.01 6.77
N ASP A 91 0.68 6.28 5.50
CA ASP A 91 1.65 6.96 4.64
C ASP A 91 1.68 8.47 4.96
N ASP A 92 2.77 9.16 4.58
CA ASP A 92 2.95 10.60 4.84
C ASP A 92 2.06 11.51 3.98
N ASP A 93 1.12 10.92 3.25
CA ASP A 93 0.08 11.56 2.45
C ASP A 93 -1.34 11.02 2.78
N ASN A 94 -1.51 10.32 3.91
CA ASN A 94 -2.79 9.75 4.35
C ASN A 94 -3.34 10.49 5.58
N GLU A 95 -4.34 11.32 5.40
CA GLU A 95 -5.05 12.02 6.47
C GLU A 95 -6.19 11.15 7.01
N LEU A 96 -6.03 10.65 8.22
CA LEU A 96 -7.05 9.81 8.88
C LEU A 96 -8.22 10.68 9.36
N THR A 97 -9.45 10.20 9.18
CA THR A 97 -10.62 10.83 9.82
C THR A 97 -10.54 10.73 11.35
N PRO A 98 -11.19 11.64 12.11
CA PRO A 98 -11.04 11.71 13.57
C PRO A 98 -11.36 10.40 14.33
N ASN A 99 -12.25 9.57 13.81
CA ASN A 99 -12.66 8.32 14.45
C ASN A 99 -11.87 7.10 13.97
N TYR A 100 -10.88 7.28 13.08
CA TYR A 100 -10.21 6.16 12.42
C TYR A 100 -9.62 5.17 13.41
N LEU A 101 -8.80 5.63 14.36
CA LEU A 101 -8.12 4.75 15.32
C LEU A 101 -9.09 4.09 16.29
N ALA A 102 -10.14 4.81 16.73
CA ALA A 102 -11.16 4.26 17.60
C ALA A 102 -11.95 3.13 16.90
N THR A 103 -12.37 3.38 15.65
CA THR A 103 -13.05 2.39 14.82
C THR A 103 -12.16 1.19 14.51
N ALA A 104 -10.89 1.43 14.18
CA ALA A 104 -9.94 0.35 13.91
C ALA A 104 -9.77 -0.57 15.12
N LEU A 105 -9.62 -0.01 16.29
CA LEU A 105 -9.45 -0.78 17.53
C LEU A 105 -10.73 -1.55 17.88
N GLU A 106 -11.91 -0.92 17.77
CA GLU A 106 -13.20 -1.57 17.98
C GLU A 106 -13.38 -2.78 17.05
N LEU A 107 -13.09 -2.60 15.75
CA LEU A 107 -13.18 -3.68 14.77
C LEU A 107 -12.20 -4.83 15.06
N ALA A 108 -10.98 -4.50 15.45
CA ALA A 108 -9.94 -5.45 15.82
C ALA A 108 -10.34 -6.30 17.04
N GLU A 109 -10.85 -5.67 18.08
CA GLU A 109 -11.26 -6.32 19.33
C GLU A 109 -12.52 -7.21 19.13
N ASN A 110 -13.45 -6.82 18.25
CA ASN A 110 -14.71 -7.53 18.06
C ASN A 110 -14.69 -8.59 16.95
N ASN A 111 -13.62 -8.66 16.13
CA ASN A 111 -13.54 -9.60 15.00
C ASN A 111 -12.24 -10.41 15.02
N PRO A 112 -12.17 -11.48 15.81
CA PRO A 112 -10.93 -12.26 16.00
C PRO A 112 -10.43 -12.95 14.72
N LYS A 113 -11.29 -13.10 13.71
CA LYS A 113 -10.92 -13.68 12.40
C LYS A 113 -10.19 -12.70 11.47
N LEU A 114 -10.22 -11.40 11.78
CA LEU A 114 -9.51 -10.41 10.95
C LEU A 114 -8.00 -10.53 11.13
N GLY A 115 -7.28 -10.66 10.03
CA GLY A 115 -5.82 -10.58 9.97
C GLY A 115 -5.34 -9.22 9.46
N CYS A 116 -6.05 -8.67 8.46
CA CYS A 116 -5.80 -7.33 7.98
C CYS A 116 -7.10 -6.68 7.45
N PHE A 117 -7.21 -5.37 7.62
CA PHE A 117 -8.36 -4.64 7.11
C PHE A 117 -8.03 -3.17 6.88
N GLY A 118 -8.81 -2.52 6.05
CA GLY A 118 -8.76 -1.09 5.76
C GLY A 118 -10.10 -0.64 5.22
N GLY A 119 -10.24 0.61 4.83
CA GLY A 119 -11.52 1.13 4.44
C GLY A 119 -11.51 1.99 3.18
N LYS A 120 -12.29 3.07 3.21
CA LYS A 120 -12.38 4.05 2.13
C LYS A 120 -11.13 4.91 2.08
N LEU A 121 -10.54 5.00 0.89
CA LEU A 121 -9.46 5.90 0.58
C LEU A 121 -9.97 6.92 -0.44
N LEU A 122 -10.17 8.14 0.00
CA LEU A 122 -10.83 9.18 -0.76
C LEU A 122 -9.82 10.26 -1.20
N LEU A 123 -10.11 10.91 -2.32
CA LEU A 123 -9.38 12.11 -2.71
C LEU A 123 -9.89 13.35 -1.95
N PRO A 124 -9.05 14.36 -1.71
CA PRO A 124 -9.54 15.68 -1.32
C PRO A 124 -10.61 16.19 -2.29
N LYS A 125 -11.68 16.83 -1.77
CA LYS A 125 -12.84 17.26 -2.56
C LYS A 125 -12.50 18.14 -3.77
N ASP A 126 -11.43 18.93 -3.65
CA ASP A 126 -10.99 19.86 -4.71
C ASP A 126 -10.01 19.23 -5.70
N THR A 127 -9.75 17.93 -5.61
CA THR A 127 -8.83 17.25 -6.51
C THR A 127 -9.39 17.22 -7.93
N ARG A 128 -8.60 17.77 -8.88
CA ARG A 128 -8.96 17.80 -10.30
C ARG A 128 -8.11 16.80 -11.07
N HIS A 129 -8.76 16.04 -11.91
CA HIS A 129 -8.12 15.12 -12.85
C HIS A 129 -8.98 14.96 -14.12
N ALA A 130 -8.38 14.49 -15.22
CA ALA A 130 -9.10 14.20 -16.44
C ALA A 130 -10.08 13.02 -16.28
N ASN A 131 -11.18 12.99 -17.03
CA ASN A 131 -12.24 11.98 -16.90
C ASN A 131 -11.73 10.54 -17.02
N TRP A 132 -10.79 10.28 -17.95
CA TRP A 132 -10.23 8.95 -18.14
C TRP A 132 -9.46 8.42 -16.92
N VAL A 133 -8.98 9.31 -16.04
CA VAL A 133 -8.26 8.94 -14.80
C VAL A 133 -9.20 8.27 -13.81
N LYS A 134 -10.52 8.52 -13.85
CA LYS A 134 -11.49 7.89 -12.94
C LYS A 134 -11.36 6.37 -12.91
N ALA A 135 -11.23 5.75 -14.09
CA ALA A 135 -11.05 4.30 -14.20
C ALA A 135 -9.68 3.81 -13.70
N MET A 136 -8.74 4.72 -13.46
CA MET A 136 -7.39 4.41 -12.99
C MET A 136 -7.20 4.68 -11.49
N LEU A 137 -8.17 5.30 -10.82
CA LEU A 137 -8.09 5.64 -9.40
C LEU A 137 -7.81 4.42 -8.49
N PRO A 138 -8.39 3.22 -8.72
CA PRO A 138 -8.07 2.05 -7.91
C PRO A 138 -6.57 1.69 -7.92
N TYR A 139 -5.88 1.91 -9.04
CA TYR A 139 -4.41 1.71 -9.15
C TYR A 139 -3.59 2.78 -8.42
N LEU A 140 -4.23 3.85 -7.99
CA LEU A 140 -3.64 4.91 -7.16
C LEU A 140 -4.01 4.77 -5.68
N ALA A 141 -4.49 3.60 -5.28
CA ALA A 141 -5.02 3.33 -3.94
C ALA A 141 -6.14 4.30 -3.54
N ILE A 142 -7.01 4.66 -4.49
CA ILE A 142 -8.28 5.33 -4.20
C ILE A 142 -9.36 4.27 -4.28
N LYS A 143 -10.06 4.05 -3.18
CA LYS A 143 -10.99 2.94 -3.01
C LYS A 143 -12.23 3.37 -2.24
N ASP A 144 -13.38 3.27 -2.87
CA ASP A 144 -14.68 3.38 -2.23
C ASP A 144 -15.59 2.30 -2.83
N MET A 145 -15.88 1.27 -2.04
CA MET A 145 -16.72 0.13 -2.41
C MET A 145 -18.12 0.24 -1.79
N GLY A 146 -18.53 1.45 -1.43
CA GLY A 146 -19.80 1.71 -0.76
C GLY A 146 -19.77 1.37 0.74
N ASP A 147 -20.97 1.11 1.31
CA ASP A 147 -21.14 0.99 2.75
C ASP A 147 -21.28 -0.47 3.24
N THR A 148 -21.08 -1.43 2.34
CA THR A 148 -21.12 -2.86 2.68
C THR A 148 -19.73 -3.35 3.06
N VAL A 149 -19.62 -4.08 4.16
CA VAL A 149 -18.42 -4.79 4.56
C VAL A 149 -18.14 -5.91 3.56
N LEU A 150 -16.91 -5.99 3.07
CA LEU A 150 -16.45 -7.11 2.24
C LEU A 150 -15.34 -7.83 2.99
N SER A 151 -15.43 -9.15 3.15
CA SER A 151 -14.35 -9.94 3.75
C SER A 151 -14.19 -11.28 3.07
N ASN A 152 -12.97 -11.80 3.09
CA ASN A 152 -12.67 -13.12 2.57
C ASN A 152 -11.31 -13.63 3.11
N CYS A 153 -11.12 -14.96 3.08
CA CYS A 153 -9.84 -15.60 3.36
C CYS A 153 -9.27 -16.36 2.16
N VAL A 154 -9.69 -16.01 0.94
CA VAL A 154 -9.20 -16.63 -0.31
C VAL A 154 -7.91 -15.95 -0.75
N ASN A 155 -6.88 -16.77 -1.00
CA ASN A 155 -5.55 -16.30 -1.38
C ASN A 155 -5.47 -15.85 -2.84
N TYR A 156 -6.24 -14.82 -3.19
CA TYR A 156 -6.12 -14.08 -4.46
C TYR A 156 -6.62 -12.64 -4.29
N TRP A 157 -6.37 -11.80 -5.30
CA TRP A 157 -6.81 -10.41 -5.30
C TRP A 157 -8.34 -10.28 -5.32
N GLY A 158 -8.88 -9.47 -4.40
CA GLY A 158 -10.29 -9.16 -4.34
C GLY A 158 -10.60 -7.78 -3.76
N GLU A 159 -11.84 -7.38 -3.91
CA GLU A 159 -12.30 -6.06 -3.44
C GLU A 159 -12.24 -5.89 -1.92
N TRP A 160 -12.18 -6.98 -1.17
CA TRP A 160 -12.00 -6.99 0.28
C TRP A 160 -10.57 -6.70 0.72
N GLU A 161 -9.58 -6.85 -0.17
CA GLU A 161 -8.17 -6.69 0.19
C GLU A 161 -7.82 -5.21 0.37
N PRO A 162 -7.33 -4.79 1.56
CA PRO A 162 -6.97 -3.40 1.79
C PRO A 162 -5.66 -3.05 1.07
N PRO A 163 -5.51 -1.84 0.53
CA PRO A 163 -4.21 -1.32 0.13
C PRO A 163 -3.37 -1.02 1.37
N GLY A 164 -2.05 -0.83 1.20
CA GLY A 164 -1.14 -0.55 2.30
C GLY A 164 -1.43 0.75 3.08
N ALA A 165 -2.09 1.71 2.44
CA ALA A 165 -2.46 3.00 3.01
C ALA A 165 -3.57 2.84 4.08
N GLY A 166 -3.30 3.19 5.32
CA GLY A 166 -4.25 3.04 6.44
C GLY A 166 -4.53 1.58 6.83
N CYS A 167 -3.75 0.62 6.34
CA CYS A 167 -4.00 -0.79 6.60
C CYS A 167 -3.76 -1.15 8.07
N VAL A 168 -4.75 -1.78 8.70
CA VAL A 168 -4.72 -2.33 10.06
C VAL A 168 -4.32 -3.79 9.99
N LEU A 169 -3.29 -4.19 10.70
CA LEU A 169 -2.61 -5.47 10.56
C LEU A 169 -2.42 -6.13 11.92
N LYS A 170 -2.80 -7.39 12.03
CA LYS A 170 -2.53 -8.19 13.20
C LYS A 170 -1.04 -8.57 13.25
N ARG A 171 -0.44 -8.55 14.42
CA ARG A 171 0.98 -8.84 14.63
C ARG A 171 1.43 -10.15 13.97
N GLU A 172 0.68 -11.22 14.14
CA GLU A 172 1.02 -12.54 13.58
C GLU A 172 1.10 -12.53 12.04
N VAL A 173 0.33 -11.69 11.35
CA VAL A 173 0.41 -11.50 9.88
C VAL A 173 1.75 -10.84 9.50
N LEU A 174 2.19 -9.86 10.30
CA LEU A 174 3.47 -9.19 10.08
C LEU A 174 4.67 -10.09 10.39
N GLU A 175 4.53 -11.03 11.31
CA GLU A 175 5.56 -12.05 11.57
C GLU A 175 5.72 -13.02 10.37
N VAL A 176 4.63 -13.38 9.68
CA VAL A 176 4.71 -14.11 8.40
C VAL A 176 5.49 -13.30 7.38
N PHE A 177 5.18 -12.02 7.24
CA PHE A 177 5.89 -11.12 6.33
C PHE A 177 7.39 -11.03 6.66
N GLN A 178 7.77 -10.86 7.94
CA GLN A 178 9.18 -10.81 8.36
C GLN A 178 9.92 -12.11 8.01
N ARG A 179 9.32 -13.28 8.27
CA ARG A 179 9.91 -14.56 7.90
C ARG A 179 10.16 -14.67 6.40
N ARG A 180 9.22 -14.20 5.57
CA ARG A 180 9.39 -14.17 4.11
C ARG A 180 10.53 -13.26 3.69
N ILE A 181 10.58 -12.03 4.20
CA ILE A 181 11.67 -11.09 3.87
C ILE A 181 13.04 -11.70 4.21
N ALA A 182 13.17 -12.34 5.37
CA ALA A 182 14.43 -12.94 5.81
C ALA A 182 14.95 -14.04 4.87
N THR A 183 14.07 -14.66 4.08
CA THR A 183 14.42 -15.71 3.11
C THR A 183 14.54 -15.21 1.68
N LEU A 184 14.15 -13.94 1.41
CA LEU A 184 14.21 -13.39 0.06
C LEU A 184 15.65 -13.16 -0.38
N SER A 185 15.96 -13.62 -1.60
CA SER A 185 17.18 -13.22 -2.27
C SER A 185 17.21 -11.70 -2.49
N PRO A 186 18.36 -11.02 -2.34
CA PRO A 186 18.49 -9.56 -2.47
C PRO A 186 17.95 -8.96 -3.78
N GLN A 187 17.83 -9.77 -4.82
CA GLN A 187 17.26 -9.36 -6.10
C GLN A 187 15.71 -9.23 -6.09
N PHE A 188 15.04 -9.85 -5.12
CA PHE A 188 13.58 -9.79 -4.97
C PHE A 188 13.16 -8.67 -4.03
N VAL A 189 13.28 -7.43 -4.47
CA VAL A 189 12.79 -6.28 -3.72
C VAL A 189 11.42 -5.86 -4.26
N LEU A 190 10.40 -6.07 -3.46
CA LEU A 190 9.07 -5.50 -3.69
C LEU A 190 9.00 -4.12 -3.04
N GLY A 191 8.03 -3.32 -3.50
CA GLY A 191 7.81 -1.99 -2.97
C GLY A 191 8.59 -0.89 -3.68
N ARG A 192 8.27 0.33 -3.31
CA ARG A 192 8.83 1.52 -3.93
C ARG A 192 10.24 1.77 -3.45
N GLN A 193 11.17 1.96 -4.40
CA GLN A 193 12.56 2.29 -4.12
C GLN A 193 13.07 3.29 -5.18
N GLY A 194 13.38 4.51 -4.76
CA GLY A 194 13.85 5.58 -5.64
C GLY A 194 12.89 5.83 -6.82
N LYS A 195 13.36 5.60 -8.05
CA LYS A 195 12.54 5.78 -9.28
C LYS A 195 11.73 4.54 -9.67
N SER A 196 11.91 3.42 -8.97
CA SER A 196 11.15 2.18 -9.22
C SER A 196 9.71 2.35 -8.76
N LEU A 197 8.77 1.92 -9.60
CA LEU A 197 7.35 1.86 -9.28
C LEU A 197 6.89 0.40 -9.03
N LEU A 198 7.81 -0.48 -8.66
CA LEU A 198 7.45 -1.79 -8.14
C LEU A 198 6.63 -1.61 -6.85
N SER A 199 5.72 -2.53 -6.62
CA SER A 199 4.77 -2.50 -5.53
C SER A 199 4.56 -3.93 -5.02
N ALA A 200 3.42 -4.21 -4.38
CA ALA A 200 2.97 -5.52 -3.91
C ALA A 200 3.64 -6.02 -2.61
N GLU A 201 4.38 -5.17 -1.90
CA GLU A 201 4.78 -5.46 -0.52
C GLU A 201 3.58 -5.52 0.43
N ASP A 202 2.58 -4.66 0.22
CA ASP A 202 1.30 -4.68 0.92
C ASP A 202 0.54 -5.99 0.64
N SER A 203 0.48 -6.40 -0.61
CA SER A 203 -0.12 -7.69 -0.98
C SER A 203 0.65 -8.88 -0.42
N MET A 204 1.98 -8.81 -0.34
CA MET A 204 2.76 -9.85 0.32
C MET A 204 2.40 -9.94 1.81
N ILE A 205 2.12 -8.81 2.47
CA ILE A 205 1.64 -8.79 3.86
C ILE A 205 0.26 -9.44 3.95
N THR A 206 -0.71 -9.03 3.12
CA THR A 206 -2.08 -9.57 3.17
C THR A 206 -2.13 -11.06 2.91
N ARG A 207 -1.24 -11.60 2.06
CA ARG A 207 -1.11 -13.06 1.84
C ARG A 207 -0.72 -13.81 3.12
N GLY A 208 -0.04 -13.15 4.06
CA GLY A 208 0.25 -13.71 5.38
C GLY A 208 -1.01 -13.98 6.21
N ALA A 209 -2.06 -13.15 6.07
CA ALA A 209 -3.33 -13.40 6.73
C ALA A 209 -3.99 -14.70 6.25
N TYR A 210 -4.01 -14.93 4.95
CA TYR A 210 -4.60 -16.16 4.38
C TYR A 210 -3.84 -17.43 4.79
N GLU A 211 -2.53 -17.37 4.93
CA GLU A 211 -1.74 -18.52 5.44
C GLU A 211 -2.10 -18.90 6.87
N LEU A 212 -2.51 -17.92 7.66
CA LEU A 212 -2.96 -18.12 9.03
C LEU A 212 -4.45 -18.46 9.13
N GLY A 213 -5.16 -18.58 8.00
CA GLY A 213 -6.60 -18.77 7.97
C GLY A 213 -7.42 -17.56 8.45
N LEU A 214 -6.80 -16.37 8.41
CA LEU A 214 -7.43 -15.12 8.78
C LEU A 214 -8.01 -14.42 7.55
N GLU A 215 -8.99 -13.54 7.78
CA GLU A 215 -9.66 -12.77 6.76
C GLU A 215 -8.95 -11.44 6.48
N CYS A 216 -8.97 -11.04 5.21
CA CYS A 216 -8.77 -9.66 4.82
C CYS A 216 -10.13 -8.98 4.62
N ALA A 217 -10.27 -7.71 5.03
CA ALA A 217 -11.55 -7.04 4.91
C ALA A 217 -11.45 -5.57 4.47
N TYR A 218 -12.47 -5.16 3.68
CA TYR A 218 -12.83 -3.78 3.49
C TYR A 218 -13.89 -3.39 4.51
N GLN A 219 -13.62 -2.34 5.29
CA GLN A 219 -14.44 -1.85 6.38
C GLN A 219 -14.87 -0.40 6.12
N PRO A 220 -16.07 -0.13 5.61
CA PRO A 220 -16.48 1.20 5.13
C PRO A 220 -16.52 2.28 6.23
N ARG A 221 -16.54 1.88 7.51
CA ARG A 221 -16.44 2.82 8.65
C ARG A 221 -15.06 3.44 8.82
N LEU A 222 -14.03 2.87 8.20
CA LEU A 222 -12.68 3.43 8.16
C LEU A 222 -12.56 4.32 6.92
N GLU A 223 -12.28 5.60 7.14
CA GLU A 223 -12.12 6.57 6.06
C GLU A 223 -10.85 7.37 6.24
N LEU A 224 -10.12 7.57 5.15
CA LEU A 224 -8.98 8.48 5.09
C LEU A 224 -8.98 9.28 3.79
N ILE A 225 -8.33 10.43 3.82
CA ILE A 225 -8.07 11.26 2.64
C ILE A 225 -6.64 10.99 2.16
N HIS A 226 -6.52 10.54 0.91
CA HIS A 226 -5.22 10.28 0.29
C HIS A 226 -4.81 11.47 -0.58
N HIS A 227 -3.84 12.25 -0.13
CA HIS A 227 -3.36 13.48 -0.76
C HIS A 227 -2.39 13.20 -1.90
N LEU A 228 -2.92 12.76 -3.03
CA LEU A 228 -2.10 12.43 -4.20
C LEU A 228 -1.54 13.69 -4.88
N LYS A 229 -0.23 13.67 -5.18
CA LYS A 229 0.41 14.71 -5.98
C LYS A 229 -0.17 14.74 -7.39
N PRO A 230 -0.43 15.92 -8.01
CA PRO A 230 -1.03 16.04 -9.34
C PRO A 230 -0.32 15.24 -10.44
N GLN A 231 0.99 15.05 -10.31
CA GLN A 231 1.80 14.24 -11.24
C GLN A 231 1.34 12.79 -11.33
N ARG A 232 0.71 12.25 -10.26
CA ARG A 232 0.19 10.87 -10.23
C ARG A 232 -1.01 10.67 -11.16
N PHE A 233 -1.71 11.75 -11.56
CA PHE A 233 -2.83 11.71 -12.50
C PHE A 233 -2.41 11.86 -13.96
N THR A 234 -1.11 11.98 -14.26
CA THR A 234 -0.63 12.11 -15.63
C THR A 234 -0.56 10.76 -16.34
N PHE A 235 -0.81 10.77 -17.66
CA PHE A 235 -0.73 9.56 -18.47
C PHE A 235 0.65 8.88 -18.37
N ARG A 236 1.73 9.68 -18.42
CA ARG A 236 3.10 9.16 -18.29
C ARG A 236 3.35 8.43 -16.96
N TYR A 237 2.81 8.98 -15.87
CA TYR A 237 2.95 8.34 -14.56
C TYR A 237 2.16 7.03 -14.50
N LEU A 238 0.89 7.05 -14.91
CA LEU A 238 0.00 5.87 -14.88
C LEU A 238 0.51 4.74 -15.80
N LEU A 239 1.03 5.09 -16.97
CA LEU A 239 1.65 4.11 -17.87
C LEU A 239 2.82 3.38 -17.20
N ARG A 240 3.72 4.13 -16.54
CA ARG A 240 4.86 3.56 -15.80
C ARG A 240 4.42 2.76 -14.57
N LEU A 241 3.38 3.24 -13.88
CA LEU A 241 2.82 2.57 -12.71
C LEU A 241 2.25 1.20 -13.08
N LEU A 242 1.41 1.14 -14.11
CA LEU A 242 0.80 -0.12 -14.55
C LEU A 242 1.85 -1.11 -15.08
N TYR A 243 2.86 -0.64 -15.80
CA TYR A 243 4.01 -1.47 -16.16
C TYR A 243 4.71 -2.05 -14.92
N GLY A 244 4.94 -1.23 -13.90
CA GLY A 244 5.49 -1.66 -12.61
C GLY A 244 4.61 -2.70 -11.92
N TYR A 245 3.29 -2.53 -11.94
CA TYR A 245 2.34 -3.48 -11.36
C TYR A 245 2.36 -4.84 -12.06
N GLY A 246 2.44 -4.86 -13.39
CA GLY A 246 2.58 -6.11 -14.14
C GLY A 246 3.83 -6.90 -13.74
N ARG A 247 4.95 -6.21 -13.55
CA ARG A 247 6.19 -6.80 -13.04
C ARG A 247 6.04 -7.29 -11.60
N SER A 248 5.48 -6.45 -10.73
CA SER A 248 5.28 -6.76 -9.31
C SER A 248 4.40 -7.99 -9.09
N TYR A 249 3.37 -8.16 -9.92
CA TYR A 249 2.52 -9.33 -9.88
C TYR A 249 3.32 -10.63 -10.09
N VAL A 250 4.17 -10.67 -11.13
CA VAL A 250 5.00 -11.86 -11.42
C VAL A 250 5.99 -12.15 -10.29
N LEU A 251 6.62 -11.09 -9.75
CA LEU A 251 7.55 -11.23 -8.61
C LEU A 251 6.84 -11.74 -7.36
N LEU A 252 5.66 -11.21 -7.05
CA LEU A 252 4.87 -11.65 -5.91
C LEU A 252 4.47 -13.12 -6.03
N GLU A 253 3.90 -13.53 -7.16
CA GLU A 253 3.48 -14.91 -7.38
C GLU A 253 4.67 -15.87 -7.25
N ARG A 254 5.85 -15.48 -7.73
CA ARG A 254 7.08 -16.27 -7.57
C ARG A 254 7.51 -16.38 -6.10
N ILE A 255 7.48 -15.28 -5.35
CA ILE A 255 7.80 -15.27 -3.91
C ILE A 255 6.84 -16.21 -3.15
N LEU A 256 5.58 -16.26 -3.57
CA LEU A 256 4.56 -17.12 -2.97
C LEU A 256 4.64 -18.57 -3.43
N GLY A 257 5.54 -18.91 -4.36
CA GLY A 257 5.66 -20.24 -4.92
C GLY A 257 4.53 -20.62 -5.90
N ASN A 258 3.78 -19.63 -6.38
CA ASN A 258 2.69 -19.83 -7.32
C ASN A 258 3.23 -19.96 -8.77
N PRO A 259 2.60 -20.78 -9.63
CA PRO A 259 3.02 -20.89 -11.02
C PRO A 259 2.71 -19.60 -11.78
N VAL A 260 3.71 -19.07 -12.45
CA VAL A 260 3.55 -17.94 -13.38
C VAL A 260 3.50 -18.49 -14.81
N ALA A 261 2.42 -18.16 -15.53
CA ALA A 261 2.27 -18.61 -16.90
C ALA A 261 3.36 -18.02 -17.80
N ALA A 262 4.16 -18.88 -18.40
CA ALA A 262 5.14 -18.48 -19.41
C ALA A 262 4.43 -18.03 -20.69
N ILE A 263 4.85 -16.90 -21.25
CA ILE A 263 4.38 -16.43 -22.57
C ILE A 263 5.47 -16.75 -23.58
N GLU A 264 5.40 -17.97 -24.14
CA GLU A 264 6.38 -18.43 -25.10
C GLU A 264 6.26 -17.80 -26.49
N GLY A 265 7.41 -17.59 -27.14
CA GLY A 265 7.62 -17.63 -28.60
C GLY A 265 6.91 -16.60 -29.49
N ARG A 266 6.27 -15.55 -28.95
CA ARG A 266 5.55 -14.57 -29.79
C ARG A 266 6.36 -13.31 -30.02
N SER A 267 6.34 -12.81 -31.26
CA SER A 267 6.82 -11.45 -31.55
C SER A 267 6.16 -10.45 -30.61
N MET A 268 6.96 -9.54 -30.03
CA MET A 268 6.48 -8.45 -29.15
C MET A 268 5.34 -7.64 -29.84
N ILE A 269 5.47 -7.40 -31.14
CA ILE A 269 4.47 -6.66 -31.93
C ILE A 269 3.15 -7.42 -31.94
N THR A 270 3.17 -8.72 -32.23
CA THR A 270 1.96 -9.56 -32.24
C THR A 270 1.29 -9.60 -30.88
N PHE A 271 2.08 -9.69 -29.80
CA PHE A 271 1.56 -9.64 -28.44
C PHE A 271 0.85 -8.31 -28.16
N ILE A 272 1.51 -7.17 -28.43
CA ILE A 272 0.95 -5.83 -28.23
C ILE A 272 -0.35 -5.65 -29.01
N MET A 273 -0.37 -5.99 -30.32
CA MET A 273 -1.56 -5.83 -31.15
C MET A 273 -2.73 -6.67 -30.62
N ARG A 274 -2.48 -7.91 -30.22
CA ARG A 274 -3.51 -8.77 -29.61
C ARG A 274 -4.04 -8.19 -28.30
N LYS A 275 -3.16 -7.65 -27.45
CA LYS A 275 -3.55 -7.04 -26.16
C LYS A 275 -4.34 -5.76 -26.37
N ILE A 276 -3.96 -4.90 -27.32
CA ILE A 276 -4.75 -3.71 -27.68
C ILE A 276 -6.14 -4.13 -28.14
N THR A 277 -6.25 -5.07 -29.06
CA THR A 277 -7.55 -5.56 -29.59
C THR A 277 -8.43 -6.13 -28.49
N PHE A 278 -7.85 -6.82 -27.51
CA PHE A 278 -8.57 -7.33 -26.35
C PHE A 278 -9.01 -6.22 -25.42
N ARG A 279 -8.07 -5.35 -25.00
CA ARG A 279 -8.31 -4.32 -23.98
C ARG A 279 -9.23 -3.19 -24.47
N ILE A 280 -9.26 -2.88 -25.78
CA ILE A 280 -10.10 -1.80 -26.31
C ILE A 280 -11.59 -2.05 -26.08
N LYS A 281 -12.00 -3.31 -25.92
CA LYS A 281 -13.40 -3.68 -25.65
C LYS A 281 -13.79 -3.42 -24.19
N ASP A 282 -12.81 -3.48 -23.26
CA ASP A 282 -13.03 -3.40 -21.82
C ASP A 282 -12.65 -2.02 -21.25
N THR A 283 -12.19 -1.10 -22.09
CA THR A 283 -11.70 0.21 -21.63
C THR A 283 -12.53 1.36 -22.21
N GLN A 284 -12.68 2.41 -21.40
CA GLN A 284 -13.49 3.59 -21.73
C GLN A 284 -12.70 4.66 -22.50
N SER A 285 -11.39 4.50 -22.63
CA SER A 285 -10.52 5.46 -23.33
C SER A 285 -9.24 4.81 -23.85
N ILE A 286 -8.63 5.44 -24.86
CA ILE A 286 -7.34 5.01 -25.41
C ILE A 286 -6.25 5.04 -24.33
N GLN A 287 -6.24 6.06 -23.46
CA GLN A 287 -5.28 6.20 -22.38
C GLN A 287 -5.38 5.03 -21.40
N GLN A 288 -6.59 4.66 -21.00
CA GLN A 288 -6.84 3.50 -20.16
C GLN A 288 -6.36 2.21 -20.82
N CYS A 289 -6.72 2.01 -22.11
CA CYS A 289 -6.27 0.85 -22.88
C CYS A 289 -4.74 0.72 -22.89
N LEU A 290 -4.02 1.80 -23.18
CA LEU A 290 -2.56 1.80 -23.20
C LEU A 290 -1.94 1.54 -21.83
N CYS A 291 -2.53 2.05 -20.75
CA CYS A 291 -2.11 1.73 -19.39
C CYS A 291 -2.28 0.23 -19.08
N MET A 292 -3.40 -0.38 -19.47
CA MET A 292 -3.62 -1.81 -19.29
C MET A 292 -2.66 -2.66 -20.13
N VAL A 293 -2.35 -2.23 -21.36
CA VAL A 293 -1.31 -2.87 -22.19
C VAL A 293 0.07 -2.73 -21.54
N ALA A 294 0.37 -1.61 -20.89
CA ALA A 294 1.62 -1.45 -20.15
C ALA A 294 1.73 -2.46 -18.99
N TRP A 295 0.63 -2.76 -18.29
CA TRP A 295 0.58 -3.84 -17.30
C TRP A 295 0.93 -5.20 -17.94
N ASP A 296 0.28 -5.53 -19.06
CA ASP A 296 0.56 -6.79 -19.79
C ASP A 296 2.03 -6.88 -20.26
N LEU A 297 2.64 -5.74 -20.64
CA LEU A 297 4.06 -5.68 -21.02
C LEU A 297 4.98 -5.84 -19.80
N GLY A 298 4.63 -5.27 -18.67
CA GLY A 298 5.37 -5.48 -17.42
C GLY A 298 5.36 -6.95 -17.00
N TYR A 299 4.20 -7.60 -17.06
CA TYR A 299 4.06 -9.03 -16.82
C TYR A 299 4.96 -9.85 -17.77
N LEU A 300 4.88 -9.60 -19.07
CA LEU A 300 5.69 -10.28 -20.08
C LEU A 300 7.19 -10.09 -19.86
N HIS A 301 7.61 -8.87 -19.51
CA HIS A 301 9.01 -8.55 -19.23
C HIS A 301 9.54 -9.42 -18.09
N GLU A 302 8.87 -9.40 -16.95
CA GLU A 302 9.33 -10.09 -15.74
C GLU A 302 9.24 -11.62 -15.89
N SER A 303 8.18 -12.14 -16.53
CA SER A 303 8.04 -13.57 -16.75
C SER A 303 9.14 -14.17 -17.65
N ARG A 304 9.71 -13.38 -18.59
CA ARG A 304 10.86 -13.80 -19.42
C ARG A 304 12.18 -13.81 -18.67
N GLN A 305 12.43 -12.79 -17.84
CA GLN A 305 13.67 -12.74 -17.05
C GLN A 305 13.80 -13.94 -16.11
N ILE A 306 12.68 -14.46 -15.66
CA ILE A 306 12.65 -15.65 -14.78
C ILE A 306 13.04 -16.94 -15.52
N GLN A 307 12.78 -17.03 -16.82
CA GLN A 307 13.13 -18.21 -17.61
C GLN A 307 14.63 -18.28 -17.99
N GLU A 308 15.28 -17.10 -17.96
CA GLU A 308 16.71 -16.98 -18.30
C GLU A 308 17.63 -17.08 -17.06
N SER A 309 17.07 -17.09 -15.84
CA SER A 309 17.76 -17.22 -14.56
C SER A 309 17.62 -18.61 -13.93
#